data_f5e7db61538d0be78290dd006a005f46
#
_entry.id   f5e7db61538d0be78290dd006a005f46
#
_cell.length_a   1.000
_cell.length_b   1.000
_cell.length_c   1.000
_cell.angle_alpha   90.00
_cell.angle_beta   90.00
_cell.angle_gamma   90.00
#
_symmetry.space_group_name_H-M   'P 1'
#
loop_
_entity.id
_entity.type
_entity.pdbx_description
1 polymer ?
#
loop_
_entity_poly.entity_id
_entity_poly.type
_entity_poly.pdbx_seq_one_letter_code
_entity_poly.pdbx_strand_id
1 'polypeptide(L)'
;MKSIVDTLTVIRNAVTKFEQEHKTEAKVALIGGYAVIFYGIERTTLDIDVCFYSPQENMGKSFYGFLKEYLSPNFKPRFIEASKDPSDPLKHDLIIIDDSEGEYPRIDILLVRYKWELEGIRLAKTIDKLSFPIMPLPYLLAMKLKAGGRKDELDAIEILKSMSEKEIKKARELAKKVGRDRKLHALLKEVE
;
A
#
# COMPACT_ATOMS: atom_id res chain seq x y z
N MET A 1 -1.64 -12.82 -19.03
CA MET A 1 -1.78 -12.10 -17.75
C MET A 1 -1.91 -10.61 -18.06
N LYS A 2 -2.91 -9.95 -17.51
CA LYS A 2 -3.14 -8.51 -17.66
C LYS A 2 -2.00 -7.72 -17.05
N SER A 3 -1.78 -6.51 -17.56
CA SER A 3 -0.71 -5.64 -17.05
C SER A 3 -1.06 -5.07 -15.66
N ILE A 4 -0.05 -4.55 -14.96
CA ILE A 4 -0.28 -3.78 -13.72
C ILE A 4 -1.20 -2.57 -13.97
N VAL A 5 -1.08 -1.91 -15.12
CA VAL A 5 -1.90 -0.75 -15.47
C VAL A 5 -3.37 -1.14 -15.60
N ASP A 6 -3.66 -2.28 -16.24
CA ASP A 6 -5.04 -2.81 -16.35
C ASP A 6 -5.60 -3.09 -14.96
N THR A 7 -4.82 -3.74 -14.10
CA THR A 7 -5.24 -4.11 -12.75
C THR A 7 -5.49 -2.87 -11.87
N LEU A 8 -4.60 -1.89 -11.89
CA LEU A 8 -4.78 -0.63 -11.17
C LEU A 8 -5.98 0.17 -11.71
N THR A 9 -6.30 0.02 -13.00
CA THR A 9 -7.49 0.63 -13.60
C THR A 9 -8.78 0.01 -13.02
N VAL A 10 -8.82 -1.31 -12.82
CA VAL A 10 -9.94 -1.98 -12.13
C VAL A 10 -10.15 -1.39 -10.74
N ILE A 11 -9.07 -1.27 -9.96
CA ILE A 11 -9.12 -0.72 -8.59
C ILE A 11 -9.60 0.75 -8.62
N ARG A 12 -9.03 1.58 -9.48
CA ARG A 12 -9.40 3.00 -9.60
C ARG A 12 -10.87 3.16 -9.93
N ASN A 13 -11.38 2.39 -10.90
CA ASN A 13 -12.79 2.44 -11.28
C ASN A 13 -13.69 2.01 -10.12
N ALA A 14 -13.32 0.96 -9.38
CA ALA A 14 -14.04 0.54 -8.19
C ALA A 14 -14.07 1.62 -7.11
N VAL A 15 -12.94 2.28 -6.83
CA VAL A 15 -12.87 3.39 -5.86
C VAL A 15 -13.75 4.55 -6.29
N THR A 16 -13.65 4.99 -7.55
CA THR A 16 -14.48 6.09 -8.09
C THR A 16 -15.97 5.77 -7.99
N LYS A 17 -16.35 4.54 -8.31
CA LYS A 17 -17.74 4.12 -8.23
C LYS A 17 -18.25 4.05 -6.79
N PHE A 18 -17.41 3.56 -5.87
CA PHE A 18 -17.68 3.56 -4.44
C PHE A 18 -17.93 4.97 -3.91
N GLU A 19 -17.09 5.95 -4.27
CA GLU A 19 -17.27 7.35 -3.89
C GLU A 19 -18.62 7.91 -4.35
N GLN A 20 -19.01 7.62 -5.60
CA GLN A 20 -20.28 8.09 -6.18
C GLN A 20 -21.49 7.49 -5.46
N GLU A 21 -21.50 6.17 -5.21
CA GLU A 21 -22.63 5.48 -4.60
C GLU A 21 -22.79 5.80 -3.11
N HIS A 22 -21.67 5.92 -2.40
CA HIS A 22 -21.68 6.17 -0.96
C HIS A 22 -21.59 7.66 -0.61
N LYS A 23 -21.50 8.56 -1.61
CA LYS A 23 -21.34 10.01 -1.43
C LYS A 23 -20.26 10.37 -0.43
N THR A 24 -19.11 9.70 -0.54
CA THR A 24 -17.96 9.82 0.36
C THR A 24 -16.70 10.07 -0.43
N GLU A 25 -15.72 10.69 0.19
CA GLU A 25 -14.35 10.74 -0.35
C GLU A 25 -13.65 9.41 -0.06
N ALA A 26 -12.92 8.87 -1.02
CA ALA A 26 -12.01 7.77 -0.80
C ALA A 26 -10.62 8.09 -1.37
N LYS A 27 -9.60 7.46 -0.80
CA LYS A 27 -8.22 7.60 -1.26
C LYS A 27 -7.60 6.23 -1.43
N VAL A 28 -6.84 6.09 -2.49
CA VAL A 28 -6.07 4.87 -2.76
C VAL A 28 -4.67 5.24 -3.19
N ALA A 29 -3.67 4.45 -2.81
CA ALA A 29 -2.30 4.60 -3.30
C ALA A 29 -1.62 3.25 -3.45
N LEU A 30 -0.80 3.12 -4.49
CA LEU A 30 0.07 1.97 -4.70
C LEU A 30 1.15 1.96 -3.61
N ILE A 31 1.34 0.79 -3.02
CA ILE A 31 2.36 0.50 -2.01
C ILE A 31 3.13 -0.78 -2.42
N GLY A 32 3.85 -1.39 -1.49
CA GLY A 32 4.46 -2.71 -1.72
C GLY A 32 5.54 -2.69 -2.79
N GLY A 33 5.70 -3.84 -3.45
CA GLY A 33 6.78 -4.07 -4.40
C GLY A 33 6.68 -3.24 -5.67
N TYR A 34 5.50 -3.11 -6.23
CA TYR A 34 5.32 -2.31 -7.45
C TYR A 34 5.55 -0.81 -7.22
N ALA A 35 5.21 -0.28 -6.04
CA ALA A 35 5.56 1.10 -5.71
C ALA A 35 7.08 1.31 -5.72
N VAL A 36 7.85 0.37 -5.19
CA VAL A 36 9.32 0.38 -5.21
C VAL A 36 9.85 0.35 -6.66
N ILE A 37 9.28 -0.50 -7.52
CA ILE A 37 9.64 -0.58 -8.95
C ILE A 37 9.39 0.75 -9.67
N PHE A 38 8.26 1.41 -9.42
CA PHE A 38 7.94 2.69 -10.05
C PHE A 38 8.84 3.84 -9.59
N TYR A 39 9.50 3.72 -8.46
CA TYR A 39 10.58 4.61 -8.04
C TYR A 39 11.94 4.27 -8.67
N GLY A 40 11.99 3.33 -9.62
CA GLY A 40 13.19 2.98 -10.38
C GLY A 40 14.07 1.92 -9.70
N ILE A 41 13.60 1.26 -8.67
CA ILE A 41 14.33 0.22 -7.94
C ILE A 41 14.01 -1.14 -8.54
N GLU A 42 15.04 -1.87 -8.97
CA GLU A 42 14.89 -3.21 -9.55
C GLU A 42 14.44 -4.22 -8.49
N ARG A 43 13.34 -4.90 -8.78
CA ARG A 43 12.73 -5.87 -7.89
C ARG A 43 11.76 -6.78 -8.63
N THR A 44 11.56 -7.99 -8.12
CA THR A 44 10.50 -8.91 -8.57
C THR A 44 9.36 -8.93 -7.56
N THR A 45 8.13 -8.78 -8.02
CA THR A 45 6.90 -8.95 -7.25
C THR A 45 5.80 -9.52 -8.13
N LEU A 46 4.88 -10.27 -7.53
CA LEU A 46 3.75 -10.89 -8.23
C LEU A 46 2.42 -10.24 -7.85
N ASP A 47 2.32 -9.74 -6.63
CA ASP A 47 1.09 -9.19 -6.08
C ASP A 47 1.08 -7.67 -6.19
N ILE A 48 -0.09 -7.10 -6.38
CA ILE A 48 -0.30 -5.65 -6.39
C ILE A 48 -0.83 -5.22 -5.03
N ASP A 49 -0.03 -4.47 -4.31
CA ASP A 49 -0.38 -3.94 -3.00
C ASP A 49 -0.86 -2.49 -3.13
N VAL A 50 -2.03 -2.18 -2.60
CA VAL A 50 -2.53 -0.82 -2.48
C VAL A 50 -3.00 -0.56 -1.05
N CYS A 51 -2.96 0.70 -0.60
CA CYS A 51 -3.67 1.10 0.60
C CYS A 51 -4.94 1.88 0.24
N PHE A 52 -5.96 1.74 1.07
CA PHE A 52 -7.27 2.37 0.89
C PHE A 52 -7.72 3.07 2.17
N TYR A 53 -8.34 4.22 2.01
CA TYR A 53 -8.97 4.99 3.09
C TYR A 53 -10.28 5.61 2.62
N SER A 54 -11.29 5.58 3.49
CA SER A 54 -12.49 6.42 3.42
C SER A 54 -12.85 6.88 4.83
N PRO A 55 -13.41 8.08 5.03
CA PRO A 55 -13.82 8.57 6.34
C PRO A 55 -15.08 7.88 6.90
N GLN A 56 -15.69 6.98 6.16
CA GLN A 56 -16.88 6.26 6.61
C GLN A 56 -16.60 5.34 7.81
N GLU A 57 -17.58 5.20 8.68
CA GLU A 57 -17.59 4.18 9.70
C GLU A 57 -17.57 2.78 9.06
N ASN A 58 -16.79 1.86 9.63
CA ASN A 58 -16.59 0.51 9.08
C ASN A 58 -16.15 0.47 7.61
N MET A 59 -15.34 1.45 7.18
CA MET A 59 -14.92 1.62 5.77
C MET A 59 -14.48 0.32 5.11
N GLY A 60 -13.76 -0.55 5.82
CA GLY A 60 -13.26 -1.81 5.30
C GLY A 60 -14.37 -2.77 4.91
N LYS A 61 -15.34 -2.99 5.80
CA LYS A 61 -16.47 -3.87 5.53
C LYS A 61 -17.41 -3.27 4.48
N SER A 62 -17.59 -1.96 4.50
CA SER A 62 -18.38 -1.24 3.49
C SER A 62 -17.75 -1.38 2.09
N PHE A 63 -16.45 -1.11 1.96
CA PHE A 63 -15.76 -1.25 0.68
C PHE A 63 -15.69 -2.72 0.21
N TYR A 64 -15.47 -3.67 1.12
CA TYR A 64 -15.51 -5.09 0.80
C TYR A 64 -16.90 -5.53 0.27
N GLY A 65 -17.98 -5.11 0.93
CA GLY A 65 -19.35 -5.39 0.47
C GLY A 65 -19.59 -4.87 -0.93
N PHE A 66 -19.21 -3.60 -1.17
CA PHE A 66 -19.27 -2.98 -2.48
C PHE A 66 -18.48 -3.76 -3.56
N LEU A 67 -17.23 -4.15 -3.27
CA LEU A 67 -16.40 -4.89 -4.22
C LEU A 67 -17.01 -6.25 -4.62
N LYS A 68 -17.67 -6.93 -3.71
CA LYS A 68 -18.37 -8.21 -4.00
C LYS A 68 -19.49 -8.05 -5.01
N GLU A 69 -20.16 -6.91 -5.02
CA GLU A 69 -21.28 -6.63 -5.93
C GLU A 69 -20.80 -5.99 -7.24
N TYR A 70 -19.77 -5.16 -7.17
CA TYR A 70 -19.29 -4.37 -8.29
C TYR A 70 -18.36 -5.14 -9.23
N LEU A 71 -17.46 -5.95 -8.69
CA LEU A 71 -16.47 -6.67 -9.51
C LEU A 71 -17.12 -7.81 -10.29
N SER A 72 -16.56 -8.11 -11.48
CA SER A 72 -16.99 -9.27 -12.27
C SER A 72 -16.79 -10.58 -11.51
N PRO A 73 -17.59 -11.61 -11.80
CA PRO A 73 -17.65 -12.85 -11.00
C PRO A 73 -16.34 -13.66 -10.90
N ASN A 74 -15.39 -13.42 -11.81
CA ASN A 74 -14.05 -14.04 -11.74
C ASN A 74 -13.22 -13.50 -10.58
N PHE A 75 -13.42 -12.26 -10.13
CA PHE A 75 -12.75 -11.73 -8.95
C PHE A 75 -13.38 -12.28 -7.67
N LYS A 76 -12.53 -12.73 -6.75
CA LYS A 76 -12.93 -13.35 -5.48
C LYS A 76 -12.39 -12.53 -4.30
N PRO A 77 -13.06 -11.44 -3.90
CA PRO A 77 -12.63 -10.67 -2.76
C PRO A 77 -12.85 -11.42 -1.45
N ARG A 78 -11.87 -11.35 -0.55
CA ARG A 78 -11.90 -11.89 0.81
C ARG A 78 -11.49 -10.81 1.80
N PHE A 79 -12.20 -10.69 2.92
CA PHE A 79 -11.89 -9.76 3.99
C PHE A 79 -11.17 -10.48 5.12
N ILE A 80 -10.05 -9.94 5.58
CA ILE A 80 -9.27 -10.46 6.70
C ILE A 80 -9.17 -9.35 7.75
N GLU A 81 -9.73 -9.62 8.93
CA GLU A 81 -9.64 -8.68 10.04
C GLU A 81 -8.23 -8.66 10.66
N ALA A 82 -7.81 -7.48 11.10
CA ALA A 82 -6.57 -7.31 11.84
C ALA A 82 -6.57 -8.18 13.10
N SER A 83 -5.48 -8.86 13.34
CA SER A 83 -5.31 -9.66 14.55
C SER A 83 -5.32 -8.80 15.80
N LYS A 84 -6.02 -9.28 16.84
CA LYS A 84 -6.01 -8.71 18.18
C LYS A 84 -4.82 -9.20 19.01
N ASP A 85 -4.16 -10.28 18.58
CA ASP A 85 -2.97 -10.80 19.24
C ASP A 85 -1.78 -9.84 19.01
N PRO A 86 -1.14 -9.34 20.09
CA PRO A 86 0.02 -8.46 19.98
C PRO A 86 1.22 -9.08 19.23
N SER A 87 1.37 -10.38 19.26
CA SER A 87 2.47 -11.12 18.61
C SER A 87 2.24 -11.34 17.11
N ASP A 88 0.99 -11.29 16.63
CA ASP A 88 0.64 -11.47 15.23
C ASP A 88 1.10 -10.25 14.40
N PRO A 89 1.81 -10.45 13.29
CA PRO A 89 2.22 -9.35 12.40
C PRO A 89 1.05 -8.66 11.69
N LEU A 90 -0.10 -9.32 11.53
CA LEU A 90 -1.27 -8.75 10.87
C LEU A 90 -1.93 -7.67 11.73
N LYS A 91 -1.55 -6.42 11.50
CA LYS A 91 -2.06 -5.26 12.25
C LYS A 91 -3.08 -4.41 11.51
N HIS A 92 -3.40 -4.77 10.28
CA HIS A 92 -4.37 -4.07 9.42
C HIS A 92 -5.45 -5.02 8.97
N ASP A 93 -6.65 -4.49 8.78
CA ASP A 93 -7.63 -5.18 7.97
C ASP A 93 -7.15 -5.19 6.52
N LEU A 94 -7.37 -6.31 5.83
CA LEU A 94 -6.99 -6.52 4.44
C LEU A 94 -8.20 -6.96 3.62
N ILE A 95 -8.25 -6.50 2.37
CA ILE A 95 -9.10 -7.11 1.35
C ILE A 95 -8.17 -7.74 0.33
N ILE A 96 -8.27 -9.05 0.15
CA ILE A 96 -7.50 -9.81 -0.83
C ILE A 96 -8.42 -10.15 -1.98
N ILE A 97 -8.01 -9.86 -3.22
CA ILE A 97 -8.78 -10.16 -4.41
C ILE A 97 -7.95 -11.08 -5.28
N ASP A 98 -8.41 -12.32 -5.41
CA ASP A 98 -7.87 -13.31 -6.33
C ASP A 98 -8.73 -13.33 -7.61
N ASP A 99 -8.10 -13.52 -8.77
CA ASP A 99 -8.79 -13.77 -10.05
C ASP A 99 -8.84 -15.28 -10.31
N SER A 100 -10.04 -15.87 -10.35
CA SER A 100 -10.23 -17.31 -10.59
C SER A 100 -9.85 -17.76 -12.01
N GLU A 101 -9.74 -16.84 -12.96
CA GLU A 101 -9.31 -17.11 -14.33
C GLU A 101 -7.79 -16.94 -14.52
N GLY A 102 -7.11 -16.36 -13.52
CA GLY A 102 -5.65 -16.15 -13.54
C GLY A 102 -5.18 -15.13 -14.57
N GLU A 103 -6.08 -14.29 -15.08
CA GLU A 103 -5.72 -13.22 -16.00
C GLU A 103 -5.08 -12.02 -15.28
N TYR A 104 -5.55 -11.70 -14.08
CA TYR A 104 -5.07 -10.60 -13.27
C TYR A 104 -4.18 -11.09 -12.14
N PRO A 105 -3.11 -10.35 -11.78
CA PRO A 105 -2.36 -10.62 -10.57
C PRO A 105 -3.26 -10.43 -9.34
N ARG A 106 -2.91 -11.10 -8.25
CA ARG A 106 -3.55 -10.91 -6.95
C ARG A 106 -3.41 -9.45 -6.50
N ILE A 107 -4.47 -8.94 -5.89
CA ILE A 107 -4.53 -7.59 -5.35
C ILE A 107 -4.72 -7.65 -3.84
N ASP A 108 -3.82 -7.03 -3.08
CA ASP A 108 -3.89 -6.89 -1.65
C ASP A 108 -4.20 -5.42 -1.29
N ILE A 109 -5.37 -5.17 -0.70
CA ILE A 109 -5.81 -3.84 -0.30
C ILE A 109 -5.67 -3.71 1.22
N LEU A 110 -4.65 -2.98 1.66
CA LEU A 110 -4.42 -2.65 3.06
C LEU A 110 -5.31 -1.47 3.47
N LEU A 111 -6.12 -1.66 4.51
CA LEU A 111 -6.99 -0.61 5.03
C LEU A 111 -6.20 0.28 6.00
N VAL A 112 -6.13 1.58 5.69
CA VAL A 112 -5.39 2.57 6.48
C VAL A 112 -5.89 2.59 7.92
N ARG A 113 -5.00 2.40 8.88
CA ARG A 113 -5.30 2.35 10.32
C ARG A 113 -4.66 3.49 11.10
N TYR A 114 -3.45 3.89 10.73
CA TYR A 114 -2.64 4.84 11.50
C TYR A 114 -2.65 6.23 10.88
N LYS A 115 -2.58 7.26 11.72
CA LYS A 115 -2.56 8.66 11.27
C LYS A 115 -1.42 8.96 10.29
N TRP A 116 -0.26 8.33 10.47
CA TRP A 116 0.87 8.53 9.58
C TRP A 116 0.64 7.91 8.19
N GLU A 117 -0.09 6.82 8.09
CA GLU A 117 -0.50 6.21 6.80
C GLU A 117 -1.50 7.12 6.08
N LEU A 118 -2.45 7.68 6.83
CA LEU A 118 -3.41 8.66 6.28
C LEU A 118 -2.69 9.92 5.78
N GLU A 119 -1.65 10.38 6.48
CA GLU A 119 -0.79 11.46 5.99
C GLU A 119 -0.12 11.07 4.67
N GLY A 120 0.43 9.86 4.57
CA GLY A 120 1.11 9.35 3.38
C GLY A 120 0.18 9.23 2.18
N ILE A 121 -1.01 8.63 2.35
CA ILE A 121 -1.97 8.45 1.24
C ILE A 121 -2.52 9.80 0.74
N ARG A 122 -2.65 10.81 1.61
CA ARG A 122 -3.04 12.17 1.21
C ARG A 122 -1.96 12.89 0.40
N LEU A 123 -0.70 12.53 0.58
CA LEU A 123 0.45 13.08 -0.13
C LEU A 123 0.81 12.25 -1.38
N ALA A 124 0.14 11.12 -1.59
CA ALA A 124 0.36 10.28 -2.75
C ALA A 124 0.06 11.05 -4.05
N LYS A 125 0.93 10.87 -5.05
CA LYS A 125 0.83 11.55 -6.34
C LYS A 125 0.87 10.54 -7.47
N THR A 126 0.15 10.84 -8.54
CA THR A 126 0.31 10.14 -9.82
C THR A 126 1.66 10.48 -10.43
N ILE A 127 2.30 9.50 -11.06
CA ILE A 127 3.47 9.70 -11.91
C ILE A 127 3.07 9.50 -13.36
N ASP A 128 3.79 10.14 -14.29
CA ASP A 128 3.41 10.23 -15.72
C ASP A 128 3.15 8.89 -16.41
N LYS A 129 3.83 7.83 -15.95
CA LYS A 129 3.68 6.46 -16.52
C LYS A 129 2.53 5.67 -15.92
N LEU A 130 1.91 6.16 -14.85
CA LEU A 130 0.90 5.44 -14.10
C LEU A 130 -0.21 6.39 -13.66
N SER A 131 -1.39 6.28 -14.25
CA SER A 131 -2.56 7.07 -13.84
C SER A 131 -3.12 6.63 -12.47
N PHE A 132 -2.24 6.34 -11.52
CA PHE A 132 -2.58 5.85 -10.18
C PHE A 132 -1.64 6.48 -9.14
N PRO A 133 -2.16 6.94 -7.99
CA PRO A 133 -1.31 7.55 -6.96
C PRO A 133 -0.33 6.53 -6.35
N ILE A 134 0.89 6.97 -6.08
CA ILE A 134 1.92 6.15 -5.42
C ILE A 134 2.26 6.75 -4.05
N MET A 135 2.41 5.90 -3.06
CA MET A 135 2.84 6.28 -1.72
C MET A 135 4.23 6.93 -1.76
N PRO A 136 4.44 8.13 -1.16
CA PRO A 136 5.75 8.76 -1.16
C PRO A 136 6.82 7.92 -0.45
N LEU A 137 8.07 7.98 -0.95
CA LEU A 137 9.19 7.16 -0.46
C LEU A 137 9.36 7.13 1.06
N PRO A 138 9.29 8.25 1.82
CA PRO A 138 9.43 8.19 3.27
C PRO A 138 8.38 7.35 3.98
N TYR A 139 7.15 7.35 3.48
CA TYR A 139 6.04 6.56 4.02
C TYR A 139 6.15 5.10 3.61
N LEU A 140 6.55 4.83 2.35
CA LEU A 140 6.82 3.49 1.86
C LEU A 140 7.94 2.84 2.67
N LEU A 141 9.04 3.57 2.94
CA LEU A 141 10.11 3.13 3.83
C LEU A 141 9.60 2.80 5.24
N ALA A 142 8.76 3.67 5.83
CA ALA A 142 8.19 3.43 7.15
C ALA A 142 7.32 2.17 7.19
N MET A 143 6.55 1.88 6.12
CA MET A 143 5.79 0.63 5.97
C MET A 143 6.73 -0.58 5.96
N LYS A 144 7.82 -0.53 5.17
CA LYS A 144 8.82 -1.59 5.08
C LYS A 144 9.53 -1.84 6.42
N LEU A 145 9.96 -0.78 7.08
CA LEU A 145 10.57 -0.89 8.42
C LEU A 145 9.63 -1.51 9.45
N LYS A 146 8.33 -1.18 9.37
CA LYS A 146 7.32 -1.71 10.29
C LYS A 146 7.04 -3.18 10.02
N ALA A 147 6.92 -3.59 8.76
CA ALA A 147 6.72 -4.98 8.35
C ALA A 147 7.92 -5.86 8.75
N GLY A 148 9.15 -5.41 8.52
CA GLY A 148 10.38 -5.96 9.10
C GLY A 148 10.79 -7.33 8.56
N GLY A 149 10.24 -7.79 7.45
CA GLY A 149 10.68 -9.01 6.76
C GLY A 149 12.03 -8.81 6.05
N ARG A 150 12.74 -9.92 5.73
CA ARG A 150 14.02 -9.84 5.03
C ARG A 150 13.94 -9.13 3.67
N LYS A 151 12.86 -9.37 2.91
CA LYS A 151 12.61 -8.66 1.66
C LYS A 151 12.36 -7.17 1.88
N ASP A 152 11.64 -6.82 2.95
CA ASP A 152 11.35 -5.43 3.31
C ASP A 152 12.60 -4.68 3.73
N GLU A 153 13.56 -5.36 4.35
CA GLU A 153 14.86 -4.78 4.69
C GLU A 153 15.69 -4.45 3.45
N LEU A 154 15.74 -5.36 2.48
CA LEU A 154 16.40 -5.12 1.19
C LEU A 154 15.74 -3.95 0.44
N ASP A 155 14.41 -3.93 0.38
CA ASP A 155 13.66 -2.81 -0.20
C ASP A 155 14.00 -1.50 0.53
N ALA A 156 14.08 -1.52 1.86
CA ALA A 156 14.39 -0.33 2.65
C ALA A 156 15.79 0.24 2.35
N ILE A 157 16.79 -0.61 2.16
CA ILE A 157 18.15 -0.21 1.76
C ILE A 157 18.11 0.49 0.39
N GLU A 158 17.48 -0.11 -0.60
CA GLU A 158 17.41 0.46 -1.93
C GLU A 158 16.59 1.76 -1.97
N ILE A 159 15.50 1.85 -1.22
CA ILE A 159 14.74 3.09 -1.04
C ILE A 159 15.63 4.19 -0.44
N LEU A 160 16.42 3.88 0.59
CA LEU A 160 17.32 4.85 1.23
C LEU A 160 18.35 5.42 0.25
N LYS A 161 18.93 4.58 -0.62
CA LYS A 161 19.89 5.02 -1.66
C LYS A 161 19.29 6.01 -2.67
N SER A 162 17.97 5.95 -2.89
CA SER A 162 17.27 6.80 -3.85
C SER A 162 16.68 8.08 -3.25
N MET A 163 16.74 8.24 -1.92
CA MET A 163 16.11 9.36 -1.21
C MET A 163 16.99 10.62 -1.17
N SER A 164 16.33 11.77 -1.33
CA SER A 164 16.93 13.06 -1.03
C SER A 164 17.11 13.29 0.48
N GLU A 165 17.98 14.24 0.89
CA GLU A 165 18.16 14.61 2.29
C GLU A 165 16.84 15.02 2.99
N LYS A 166 15.97 15.74 2.28
CA LYS A 166 14.65 16.13 2.78
C LYS A 166 13.77 14.91 3.08
N GLU A 167 13.81 13.91 2.22
CA GLU A 167 13.06 12.66 2.39
C GLU A 167 13.64 11.82 3.54
N ILE A 168 14.97 11.76 3.67
CA ILE A 168 15.65 11.10 4.79
C ILE A 168 15.23 11.75 6.13
N LYS A 169 15.17 13.08 6.18
CA LYS A 169 14.68 13.79 7.38
C LYS A 169 13.25 13.35 7.73
N LYS A 170 12.35 13.31 6.76
CA LYS A 170 10.96 12.84 6.96
C LYS A 170 10.92 11.35 7.36
N ALA A 171 11.75 10.52 6.76
CA ALA A 171 11.88 9.10 7.11
C ALA A 171 12.31 8.88 8.56
N ARG A 172 13.24 9.69 9.08
CA ARG A 172 13.66 9.65 10.51
C ARG A 172 12.48 9.97 11.45
N GLU A 173 11.63 10.93 11.11
CA GLU A 173 10.43 11.26 11.89
C GLU A 173 9.44 10.10 11.89
N LEU A 174 9.20 9.50 10.72
CA LEU A 174 8.29 8.36 10.56
C LEU A 174 8.81 7.10 11.26
N ALA A 175 10.11 6.81 11.16
CA ALA A 175 10.72 5.67 11.84
C ALA A 175 10.53 5.73 13.37
N LYS A 176 10.61 6.92 13.98
CA LYS A 176 10.26 7.12 15.40
C LYS A 176 8.78 6.82 15.66
N LYS A 177 7.87 7.30 14.78
CA LYS A 177 6.42 7.04 14.93
C LYS A 177 6.06 5.56 14.85
N VAL A 178 6.81 4.77 14.07
CA VAL A 178 6.58 3.32 13.94
C VAL A 178 7.46 2.47 14.86
N GLY A 179 8.28 3.09 15.72
CA GLY A 179 9.16 2.40 16.67
C GLY A 179 10.33 1.65 16.00
N ARG A 180 10.85 2.18 14.91
CA ARG A 180 11.93 1.57 14.09
C ARG A 180 13.12 2.51 13.87
N ASP A 181 13.29 3.52 14.70
CA ASP A 181 14.37 4.51 14.63
C ASP A 181 15.77 3.88 14.71
N ARG A 182 15.96 2.90 15.60
CA ARG A 182 17.23 2.16 15.71
C ARG A 182 17.54 1.37 14.44
N LYS A 183 16.50 0.70 13.86
CA LYS A 183 16.65 -0.05 12.62
C LYS A 183 17.02 0.87 11.46
N LEU A 184 16.31 1.99 11.32
CA LEU A 184 16.65 2.98 10.30
C LEU A 184 18.08 3.51 10.46
N HIS A 185 18.53 3.79 11.69
CA HIS A 185 19.89 4.25 11.93
C HIS A 185 20.95 3.21 11.51
N ALA A 186 20.68 1.93 11.75
CA ALA A 186 21.57 0.86 11.29
C ALA A 186 21.66 0.81 9.77
N LEU A 187 20.50 0.84 9.07
CA LEU A 187 20.47 0.80 7.60
C LEU A 187 21.12 2.03 6.95
N LEU A 188 20.99 3.22 7.55
CA LEU A 188 21.67 4.41 7.04
C LEU A 188 23.19 4.26 7.04
N LYS A 189 23.78 3.59 8.04
CA LYS A 189 25.22 3.30 8.08
C LYS A 189 25.68 2.29 7.02
N GLU A 190 24.77 1.49 6.50
CA GLU A 190 25.07 0.52 5.42
C GLU A 190 25.06 1.18 4.03
N VAL A 191 24.40 2.33 3.90
CA VAL A 191 24.26 3.03 2.62
C VAL A 191 25.15 4.28 2.49
N GLU A 192 25.78 4.71 3.59
CA GLU A 192 26.83 5.75 3.62
C GLU A 192 28.18 5.16 3.18
#